data_e05c1a524782f2c565ef2cb86dc9c126
#
_entry.id   e05c1a524782f2c565ef2cb86dc9c126
#
_cell.length_a   1.000
_cell.length_b   1.000
_cell.length_c   1.000
_cell.angle_alpha   90.00
_cell.angle_beta   90.00
_cell.angle_gamma   90.00
#
_symmetry.space_group_name_H-M   'P 1'
#
loop_
_entity.id
_entity.type
_entity.pdbx_description
1 polymer ?
#
loop_
_entity_poly.entity_id
_entity_poly.type
_entity_poly.pdbx_seq_one_letter_code
_entity_poly.pdbx_strand_id
1 'polypeptide(L)'
;MKIGIFVDVFYPMIDGVIKVVDNYATRLSKVADVTVFCPKSSDESYKDDFPYKVVRCNALFFKKYDYAIPTPGFDGNFIDELNKSDLDIVHIHSPFSVGQVGVEYAKNYGVPVVATLHSQYKQDCERVLKLKSSVDIAMFFIMQTFNACNECYAVNDSIRALYVDEYNLKAPCFVRKNATSHTPIEDKKSAYKFVNEKFGLREDETVLLFVGRINYLKNIQLIARSLNILKDKGYEFKMLFVGTGQDEDEFKKLLEKLAICDRVIMCGKIAEAETLEKIYARAKLFLFPSLYDANSLVQIEAACQGTPTVFLRGAKTAGTVTEDVNGFIADPSDEAFAEKIEQILTDDEYYRKVAEGAKRDLYVTWDEVVSTVYKDYGRLIAKKKAGII
;
A
#
# COMPACT_ATOMS: atom_id res chain seq x y z
N MET A 1 10.29 -14.33 -21.93
CA MET A 1 10.84 -14.01 -20.59
C MET A 1 10.03 -14.79 -19.58
N LYS A 2 10.67 -15.57 -18.71
CA LYS A 2 10.04 -16.30 -17.62
C LYS A 2 10.34 -15.58 -16.31
N ILE A 3 9.32 -15.11 -15.64
CA ILE A 3 9.42 -14.23 -14.45
C ILE A 3 8.91 -14.98 -13.23
N GLY A 4 9.72 -15.10 -12.19
CA GLY A 4 9.31 -15.60 -10.89
C GLY A 4 9.04 -14.44 -9.93
N ILE A 5 7.82 -14.32 -9.41
CA ILE A 5 7.45 -13.36 -8.38
C ILE A 5 7.28 -14.10 -7.05
N PHE A 6 7.99 -13.65 -6.00
CA PHE A 6 8.05 -14.33 -4.71
C PHE A 6 7.49 -13.44 -3.61
N VAL A 7 6.54 -13.98 -2.84
CA VAL A 7 5.88 -13.24 -1.76
C VAL A 7 5.48 -14.16 -0.61
N ASP A 8 5.65 -13.71 0.64
CA ASP A 8 5.36 -14.50 1.84
C ASP A 8 3.89 -14.43 2.30
N VAL A 9 3.06 -13.69 1.58
CA VAL A 9 1.60 -13.56 1.80
C VAL A 9 0.88 -13.50 0.47
N PHE A 10 -0.28 -14.16 0.33
CA PHE A 10 -1.06 -14.10 -0.92
C PHE A 10 -2.54 -14.35 -0.66
N TYR A 11 -3.36 -14.23 -1.71
CA TYR A 11 -4.79 -14.52 -1.62
C TYR A 11 -5.10 -15.89 -0.98
N PRO A 12 -6.22 -16.01 -0.25
CA PRO A 12 -7.38 -15.10 -0.14
C PRO A 12 -7.22 -13.95 0.87
N MET A 13 -6.09 -13.82 1.54
CA MET A 13 -5.83 -12.65 2.38
C MET A 13 -5.85 -11.38 1.53
N ILE A 14 -6.33 -10.27 2.12
CA ILE A 14 -6.36 -8.96 1.47
C ILE A 14 -5.37 -8.03 2.17
N ASP A 15 -4.33 -7.67 1.43
CA ASP A 15 -3.26 -6.78 1.89
C ASP A 15 -2.77 -5.91 0.72
N GLY A 16 -2.15 -4.77 1.02
CA GLY A 16 -1.60 -3.86 0.00
C GLY A 16 -0.53 -4.51 -0.87
N VAL A 17 0.35 -5.33 -0.28
CA VAL A 17 1.42 -6.04 -1.00
C VAL A 17 0.83 -7.06 -1.97
N ILE A 18 -0.19 -7.79 -1.53
CA ILE A 18 -0.89 -8.79 -2.38
C ILE A 18 -1.50 -8.12 -3.61
N LYS A 19 -2.17 -6.96 -3.42
CA LYS A 19 -2.71 -6.19 -4.54
C LYS A 19 -1.62 -5.72 -5.50
N VAL A 20 -0.47 -5.31 -5.00
CA VAL A 20 0.68 -4.94 -5.84
C VAL A 20 1.17 -6.13 -6.64
N VAL A 21 1.43 -7.27 -6.00
CA VAL A 21 1.88 -8.52 -6.66
C VAL A 21 0.92 -8.95 -7.75
N ASP A 22 -0.38 -8.98 -7.46
CA ASP A 22 -1.43 -9.35 -8.42
C ASP A 22 -1.46 -8.40 -9.62
N ASN A 23 -1.38 -7.09 -9.38
CA ASN A 23 -1.32 -6.10 -10.46
C ASN A 23 -0.07 -6.25 -11.35
N TYR A 24 1.09 -6.57 -10.75
CA TYR A 24 2.31 -6.89 -11.51
C TYR A 24 2.11 -8.17 -12.32
N ALA A 25 1.72 -9.26 -11.67
CA ALA A 25 1.59 -10.57 -12.31
C ALA A 25 0.56 -10.56 -13.45
N THR A 26 -0.62 -9.96 -13.23
CA THR A 26 -1.68 -9.85 -14.24
C THR A 26 -1.25 -9.08 -15.49
N ARG A 27 -0.46 -7.99 -15.33
CA ARG A 27 -0.02 -7.22 -16.50
C ARG A 27 1.16 -7.85 -17.20
N LEU A 28 2.10 -8.37 -16.42
CA LEU A 28 3.27 -9.08 -16.99
C LEU A 28 2.85 -10.35 -17.71
N SER A 29 1.81 -11.07 -17.27
CA SER A 29 1.33 -12.29 -17.94
C SER A 29 0.80 -12.06 -19.35
N LYS A 30 0.50 -10.80 -19.73
CA LYS A 30 0.12 -10.44 -21.09
C LYS A 30 1.30 -10.46 -22.08
N VAL A 31 2.53 -10.36 -21.58
CA VAL A 31 3.76 -10.18 -22.40
C VAL A 31 4.91 -11.13 -22.01
N ALA A 32 4.73 -11.92 -20.96
CA ALA A 32 5.73 -12.82 -20.42
C ALA A 32 5.08 -14.05 -19.75
N ASP A 33 5.88 -15.07 -19.49
CA ASP A 33 5.47 -16.25 -18.71
C ASP A 33 5.74 -15.97 -17.23
N VAL A 34 4.66 -15.85 -16.42
CA VAL A 34 4.72 -15.41 -15.02
C VAL A 34 4.30 -16.52 -14.08
N THR A 35 5.12 -16.78 -13.08
CA THR A 35 4.79 -17.66 -11.96
C THR A 35 4.92 -16.91 -10.64
N VAL A 36 3.84 -16.91 -9.84
CA VAL A 36 3.84 -16.39 -8.48
C VAL A 36 4.09 -17.54 -7.50
N PHE A 37 5.15 -17.42 -6.71
CA PHE A 37 5.54 -18.34 -5.64
C PHE A 37 5.10 -17.76 -4.30
N CYS A 38 4.23 -18.46 -3.57
CA CYS A 38 3.59 -17.96 -2.35
C CYS A 38 3.18 -19.09 -1.40
N PRO A 39 2.77 -18.81 -0.15
CA PRO A 39 2.27 -19.83 0.76
C PRO A 39 0.88 -20.34 0.38
N LYS A 40 0.55 -21.55 0.84
CA LYS A 40 -0.80 -22.10 0.84
C LYS A 40 -1.73 -21.22 1.67
N SER A 41 -3.02 -21.26 1.33
CA SER A 41 -4.09 -20.67 2.14
C SER A 41 -4.40 -21.54 3.35
N SER A 42 -4.87 -20.93 4.44
CA SER A 42 -5.53 -21.65 5.54
C SER A 42 -6.94 -22.13 5.17
N ASP A 43 -7.53 -21.56 4.13
CA ASP A 43 -8.80 -21.99 3.55
C ASP A 43 -8.50 -23.02 2.44
N GLU A 44 -8.69 -24.30 2.74
CA GLU A 44 -8.48 -25.41 1.81
C GLU A 44 -9.47 -25.40 0.64
N SER A 45 -10.59 -24.71 0.76
CA SER A 45 -11.60 -24.57 -0.30
C SER A 45 -11.21 -23.53 -1.35
N TYR A 46 -10.25 -22.65 -1.02
CA TYR A 46 -9.80 -21.59 -1.91
C TYR A 46 -9.08 -22.16 -3.13
N LYS A 47 -9.49 -21.74 -4.31
CA LYS A 47 -8.88 -22.12 -5.58
C LYS A 47 -8.31 -20.88 -6.28
N ASP A 48 -7.12 -21.02 -6.80
CA ASP A 48 -6.49 -19.99 -7.62
C ASP A 48 -7.22 -19.85 -8.96
N ASP A 49 -7.61 -18.63 -9.29
CA ASP A 49 -8.22 -18.26 -10.57
C ASP A 49 -7.55 -16.96 -11.06
N PHE A 50 -6.35 -17.12 -11.61
CA PHE A 50 -5.50 -16.02 -12.06
C PHE A 50 -5.02 -16.22 -13.49
N PRO A 51 -4.75 -15.15 -14.27
CA PRO A 51 -4.21 -15.25 -15.62
C PRO A 51 -2.73 -15.66 -15.67
N TYR A 52 -2.13 -16.02 -14.54
CA TYR A 52 -0.75 -16.44 -14.36
C TYR A 52 -0.66 -17.70 -13.50
N LYS A 53 0.46 -18.42 -13.57
CA LYS A 53 0.68 -19.61 -12.76
C LYS A 53 0.93 -19.24 -11.29
N VAL A 54 0.35 -19.99 -10.36
CA VAL A 54 0.61 -19.88 -8.91
C VAL A 54 1.18 -21.20 -8.41
N VAL A 55 2.30 -21.14 -7.68
CA VAL A 55 2.93 -22.28 -7.02
C VAL A 55 2.97 -22.01 -5.51
N ARG A 56 2.30 -22.88 -4.74
CA ARG A 56 2.11 -22.68 -3.31
C ARG A 56 2.94 -23.62 -2.46
N CYS A 57 3.74 -23.07 -1.52
CA CYS A 57 4.47 -23.85 -0.54
C CYS A 57 3.64 -24.13 0.73
N ASN A 58 4.05 -25.14 1.49
CA ASN A 58 3.50 -25.39 2.81
C ASN A 58 3.73 -24.21 3.74
N ALA A 59 2.80 -24.03 4.71
CA ALA A 59 2.87 -22.97 5.70
C ALA A 59 2.31 -23.44 7.05
N LEU A 60 2.83 -22.87 8.13
CA LEU A 60 2.32 -23.09 9.48
C LEU A 60 1.29 -21.99 9.82
N PHE A 61 0.09 -22.39 10.23
CA PHE A 61 -0.99 -21.51 10.58
C PHE A 61 -1.16 -21.43 12.09
N PHE A 62 -1.23 -20.22 12.60
CA PHE A 62 -1.44 -19.97 14.02
C PHE A 62 -2.76 -19.23 14.23
N LYS A 63 -3.66 -19.77 15.05
CA LYS A 63 -4.99 -19.18 15.33
C LYS A 63 -4.95 -17.73 15.83
N LYS A 64 -3.81 -17.30 16.35
CA LYS A 64 -3.63 -15.95 16.92
C LYS A 64 -3.20 -14.90 15.90
N TYR A 65 -2.71 -15.30 14.74
CA TYR A 65 -2.15 -14.41 13.73
C TYR A 65 -2.86 -14.60 12.40
N ASP A 66 -3.15 -13.50 11.73
CA ASP A 66 -3.74 -13.51 10.38
C ASP A 66 -2.72 -14.00 9.32
N TYR A 67 -1.44 -14.01 9.65
CA TYR A 67 -0.35 -14.40 8.76
C TYR A 67 0.13 -15.83 9.05
N ALA A 68 0.29 -16.62 7.98
CA ALA A 68 0.97 -17.90 8.05
C ALA A 68 2.50 -17.71 8.06
N ILE A 69 3.23 -18.71 8.58
CA ILE A 69 4.69 -18.78 8.42
C ILE A 69 4.98 -19.77 7.30
N PRO A 70 5.39 -19.32 6.11
CA PRO A 70 5.73 -20.20 5.00
C PRO A 70 6.96 -21.05 5.30
N THR A 71 6.95 -22.30 4.84
CA THR A 71 8.07 -23.25 5.02
C THR A 71 8.51 -23.83 3.68
N PRO A 72 8.89 -23.00 2.67
CA PRO A 72 9.20 -23.46 1.31
C PRO A 72 10.37 -24.44 1.28
N GLY A 73 11.41 -24.27 2.11
CA GLY A 73 12.57 -25.13 2.14
C GLY A 73 12.29 -26.57 2.61
N PHE A 74 11.13 -26.81 3.25
CA PHE A 74 10.68 -28.14 3.68
C PHE A 74 9.59 -28.73 2.77
N ASP A 75 9.32 -28.11 1.62
CA ASP A 75 8.32 -28.57 0.65
C ASP A 75 9.00 -29.01 -0.65
N GLY A 76 9.27 -30.33 -0.76
CA GLY A 76 9.95 -30.90 -1.92
C GLY A 76 9.22 -30.63 -3.25
N ASN A 77 7.88 -30.68 -3.26
CA ASN A 77 7.10 -30.40 -4.45
C ASN A 77 7.24 -28.94 -4.90
N PHE A 78 7.26 -27.99 -3.95
CA PHE A 78 7.48 -26.58 -4.23
C PHE A 78 8.87 -26.34 -4.83
N ILE A 79 9.90 -26.94 -4.24
CA ILE A 79 11.28 -26.83 -4.72
C ILE A 79 11.44 -27.47 -6.10
N ASP A 80 10.81 -28.63 -6.35
CA ASP A 80 10.82 -29.29 -7.66
C ASP A 80 10.15 -28.42 -8.74
N GLU A 81 8.98 -27.82 -8.45
CA GLU A 81 8.29 -26.90 -9.37
C GLU A 81 9.11 -25.62 -9.62
N LEU A 82 9.77 -25.09 -8.58
CA LEU A 82 10.66 -23.94 -8.71
C LEU A 82 11.87 -24.29 -9.61
N ASN A 83 12.52 -25.42 -9.39
CA ASN A 83 13.68 -25.85 -10.18
C ASN A 83 13.33 -26.11 -11.65
N LYS A 84 12.10 -26.55 -11.95
CA LYS A 84 11.61 -26.76 -13.32
C LYS A 84 11.15 -25.46 -14.01
N SER A 85 11.03 -24.36 -13.29
CA SER A 85 10.45 -23.11 -13.83
C SER A 85 11.36 -22.37 -14.82
N ASP A 86 12.68 -22.65 -14.80
CA ASP A 86 13.68 -22.11 -15.74
C ASP A 86 13.52 -20.57 -15.90
N LEU A 87 13.55 -19.86 -14.75
CA LEU A 87 13.31 -18.43 -14.69
C LEU A 87 14.43 -17.60 -15.34
N ASP A 88 14.07 -16.55 -16.06
CA ASP A 88 15.01 -15.54 -16.55
C ASP A 88 15.33 -14.48 -15.51
N ILE A 89 14.40 -14.24 -14.56
CA ILE A 89 14.52 -13.23 -13.51
C ILE A 89 13.65 -13.58 -12.30
N VAL A 90 14.13 -13.20 -11.14
CA VAL A 90 13.42 -13.30 -9.85
C VAL A 90 13.04 -11.90 -9.35
N HIS A 91 11.79 -11.71 -8.93
CA HIS A 91 11.33 -10.50 -8.23
C HIS A 91 10.74 -10.87 -6.88
N ILE A 92 11.40 -10.47 -5.80
CA ILE A 92 10.89 -10.69 -4.44
C ILE A 92 10.11 -9.46 -3.96
N HIS A 93 8.95 -9.69 -3.33
CA HIS A 93 8.10 -8.67 -2.72
C HIS A 93 8.12 -8.72 -1.19
N SER A 94 8.86 -9.66 -0.62
CA SER A 94 9.09 -9.79 0.83
C SER A 94 10.44 -10.44 1.09
N PRO A 95 11.13 -10.12 2.19
CA PRO A 95 12.48 -10.61 2.49
C PRO A 95 12.53 -11.88 3.33
N PHE A 96 11.37 -12.53 3.53
CA PHE A 96 11.26 -13.69 4.42
C PHE A 96 11.46 -15.01 3.66
N SER A 97 10.94 -16.11 4.18
CA SER A 97 11.31 -17.47 3.73
C SER A 97 11.04 -17.72 2.24
N VAL A 98 9.94 -17.24 1.67
CA VAL A 98 9.66 -17.40 0.22
C VAL A 98 10.57 -16.49 -0.61
N GLY A 99 10.76 -15.25 -0.18
CA GLY A 99 11.69 -14.32 -0.84
C GLY A 99 13.14 -14.82 -0.80
N GLN A 100 13.58 -15.39 0.35
CA GLN A 100 14.92 -15.96 0.50
C GLN A 100 15.16 -17.14 -0.45
N VAL A 101 14.19 -18.04 -0.60
CA VAL A 101 14.26 -19.14 -1.58
C VAL A 101 14.37 -18.60 -3.01
N GLY A 102 13.67 -17.52 -3.34
CA GLY A 102 13.82 -16.84 -4.63
C GLY A 102 15.22 -16.29 -4.86
N VAL A 103 15.82 -15.65 -3.84
CA VAL A 103 17.22 -15.17 -3.90
C VAL A 103 18.21 -16.32 -4.05
N GLU A 104 17.99 -17.42 -3.33
CA GLU A 104 18.85 -18.63 -3.43
C GLU A 104 18.74 -19.26 -4.82
N TYR A 105 17.55 -19.39 -5.36
CA TYR A 105 17.34 -19.83 -6.75
C TYR A 105 18.12 -18.94 -7.73
N ALA A 106 17.97 -17.63 -7.63
CA ALA A 106 18.67 -16.71 -8.52
C ALA A 106 20.19 -16.86 -8.47
N LYS A 107 20.74 -17.07 -7.26
CA LYS A 107 22.17 -17.32 -7.06
C LYS A 107 22.61 -18.64 -7.70
N ASN A 108 21.84 -19.73 -7.50
CA ASN A 108 22.20 -21.08 -7.95
C ASN A 108 22.12 -21.20 -9.49
N TYR A 109 21.15 -20.53 -10.11
CA TYR A 109 20.95 -20.57 -11.57
C TYR A 109 21.58 -19.38 -12.31
N GLY A 110 22.21 -18.45 -11.61
CA GLY A 110 22.90 -17.31 -12.21
C GLY A 110 21.97 -16.32 -12.90
N VAL A 111 20.71 -16.18 -12.44
CA VAL A 111 19.74 -15.21 -12.98
C VAL A 111 19.68 -13.96 -12.11
N PRO A 112 19.30 -12.78 -12.67
CA PRO A 112 19.18 -11.57 -11.88
C PRO A 112 18.01 -11.64 -10.89
N VAL A 113 18.16 -10.96 -9.75
CA VAL A 113 17.11 -10.81 -8.73
C VAL A 113 16.90 -9.35 -8.37
N VAL A 114 15.63 -8.94 -8.29
CA VAL A 114 15.21 -7.63 -7.83
C VAL A 114 14.25 -7.74 -6.65
N ALA A 115 14.15 -6.68 -5.85
CA ALA A 115 13.24 -6.62 -4.71
C ALA A 115 12.41 -5.35 -4.73
N THR A 116 11.11 -5.41 -4.36
CA THR A 116 10.31 -4.22 -4.04
C THR A 116 10.20 -4.04 -2.53
N LEU A 117 10.49 -2.82 -2.08
CA LEU A 117 10.55 -2.43 -0.67
C LEU A 117 9.20 -1.85 -0.23
N HIS A 118 8.33 -2.69 0.36
CA HIS A 118 6.94 -2.33 0.66
C HIS A 118 6.69 -1.79 2.06
N SER A 119 7.56 -2.09 3.02
CA SER A 119 7.26 -1.90 4.45
C SER A 119 8.37 -1.19 5.20
N GLN A 120 8.02 -0.60 6.34
CA GLN A 120 8.95 -0.07 7.33
C GLN A 120 9.33 -1.20 8.32
N TYR A 121 10.06 -2.22 7.87
CA TYR A 121 10.29 -3.46 8.62
C TYR A 121 10.83 -3.29 10.03
N LYS A 122 11.65 -2.25 10.29
CA LYS A 122 12.13 -2.00 11.64
C LYS A 122 10.98 -1.67 12.60
N GLN A 123 10.04 -0.84 12.15
CA GLN A 123 8.83 -0.50 12.92
C GLN A 123 7.94 -1.73 13.15
N ASP A 124 7.84 -2.62 12.16
CA ASP A 124 7.12 -3.90 12.30
C ASP A 124 7.80 -4.82 13.31
N CYS A 125 9.13 -4.94 13.22
CA CYS A 125 9.93 -5.73 14.17
C CYS A 125 9.82 -5.19 15.60
N GLU A 126 9.92 -3.87 15.80
CA GLU A 126 9.80 -3.23 17.12
C GLU A 126 8.43 -3.47 17.77
N ARG A 127 7.37 -3.53 16.95
CA ARG A 127 6.01 -3.83 17.43
C ARG A 127 5.86 -5.27 17.93
N VAL A 128 6.53 -6.22 17.28
CA VAL A 128 6.40 -7.66 17.60
C VAL A 128 7.47 -8.12 18.59
N LEU A 129 8.70 -7.64 18.43
CA LEU A 129 9.86 -8.03 19.19
C LEU A 129 10.16 -6.99 20.26
N LYS A 130 10.00 -7.36 21.52
CA LYS A 130 10.14 -6.44 22.66
C LYS A 130 11.60 -6.06 22.99
N LEU A 131 12.58 -6.87 22.51
CA LEU A 131 14.00 -6.67 22.81
C LEU A 131 14.70 -6.04 21.60
N LYS A 132 15.43 -4.95 21.82
CA LYS A 132 16.19 -4.25 20.79
C LYS A 132 17.15 -5.17 20.03
N SER A 133 17.87 -6.04 20.76
CA SER A 133 18.78 -7.02 20.14
C SER A 133 18.06 -7.97 19.18
N SER A 134 16.81 -8.37 19.47
CA SER A 134 16.02 -9.21 18.58
C SER A 134 15.58 -8.44 17.33
N VAL A 135 15.28 -7.16 17.45
CA VAL A 135 14.99 -6.27 16.32
C VAL A 135 16.22 -6.14 15.43
N ASP A 136 17.40 -5.90 16.01
CA ASP A 136 18.66 -5.74 15.27
C ASP A 136 19.01 -7.03 14.50
N ILE A 137 18.82 -8.20 15.11
CA ILE A 137 19.01 -9.50 14.46
C ILE A 137 18.01 -9.69 13.30
N ALA A 138 16.73 -9.41 13.51
CA ALA A 138 15.72 -9.52 12.47
C ALA A 138 16.04 -8.59 11.29
N MET A 139 16.40 -7.34 11.57
CA MET A 139 16.79 -6.39 10.55
C MET A 139 18.05 -6.81 9.80
N PHE A 140 19.03 -7.42 10.49
CA PHE A 140 20.21 -7.97 9.83
C PHE A 140 19.85 -9.00 8.77
N PHE A 141 19.00 -9.97 9.07
CA PHE A 141 18.56 -10.98 8.09
C PHE A 141 17.72 -10.38 6.95
N ILE A 142 16.81 -9.45 7.26
CA ILE A 142 16.03 -8.73 6.26
C ILE A 142 16.96 -8.00 5.29
N MET A 143 17.94 -7.28 5.81
CA MET A 143 18.87 -6.51 4.98
C MET A 143 19.86 -7.41 4.22
N GLN A 144 20.22 -8.58 4.74
CA GLN A 144 20.99 -9.57 3.97
C GLN A 144 20.24 -10.01 2.71
N THR A 145 18.93 -10.28 2.81
CA THR A 145 18.11 -10.66 1.66
C THR A 145 18.06 -9.54 0.61
N PHE A 146 17.81 -8.31 1.01
CA PHE A 146 17.76 -7.17 0.08
C PHE A 146 19.14 -6.83 -0.52
N ASN A 147 20.21 -6.96 0.27
CA ASN A 147 21.56 -6.70 -0.21
C ASN A 147 22.08 -7.78 -1.19
N ALA A 148 21.47 -8.94 -1.23
CA ALA A 148 21.75 -9.98 -2.21
C ALA A 148 21.07 -9.72 -3.58
N CYS A 149 20.18 -8.74 -3.67
CA CYS A 149 19.51 -8.37 -4.92
C CYS A 149 20.41 -7.51 -5.82
N ASN A 150 20.26 -7.66 -7.14
CA ASN A 150 20.94 -6.81 -8.11
C ASN A 150 20.43 -5.36 -8.10
N GLU A 151 19.14 -5.17 -7.86
CA GLU A 151 18.51 -3.87 -7.67
C GLU A 151 17.32 -3.97 -6.70
N CYS A 152 17.04 -2.87 -5.99
CA CYS A 152 15.86 -2.72 -5.16
C CYS A 152 14.98 -1.60 -5.70
N TYR A 153 13.65 -1.75 -5.56
CA TYR A 153 12.65 -0.77 -5.97
C TYR A 153 11.92 -0.24 -4.73
N ALA A 154 12.21 1.00 -4.37
CA ALA A 154 11.48 1.70 -3.32
C ALA A 154 10.18 2.29 -3.87
N VAL A 155 9.10 2.22 -3.10
CA VAL A 155 7.78 2.69 -3.53
C VAL A 155 7.64 4.22 -3.54
N ASN A 156 8.57 4.94 -2.91
CA ASN A 156 8.73 6.40 -2.96
C ASN A 156 10.11 6.83 -2.46
N ASP A 157 10.41 8.13 -2.55
CA ASP A 157 11.71 8.68 -2.15
C ASP A 157 11.97 8.58 -0.63
N SER A 158 10.94 8.71 0.22
CA SER A 158 11.09 8.56 1.67
C SER A 158 11.43 7.12 2.07
N ILE A 159 10.90 6.12 1.38
CA ILE A 159 11.26 4.71 1.59
C ILE A 159 12.66 4.45 1.04
N ARG A 160 13.01 5.01 -0.11
CA ARG A 160 14.38 4.92 -0.63
C ARG A 160 15.38 5.46 0.39
N ALA A 161 15.15 6.66 0.91
CA ALA A 161 16.02 7.28 1.93
C ALA A 161 16.07 6.41 3.20
N LEU A 162 14.93 5.92 3.71
CA LEU A 162 14.87 5.03 4.86
C LEU A 162 15.79 3.81 4.71
N TYR A 163 15.73 3.14 3.55
CA TYR A 163 16.53 1.94 3.34
C TYR A 163 18.00 2.23 3.09
N VAL A 164 18.30 3.26 2.31
CA VAL A 164 19.70 3.61 1.97
C VAL A 164 20.40 4.25 3.17
N ASP A 165 19.77 5.24 3.81
CA ASP A 165 20.43 6.08 4.81
C ASP A 165 20.32 5.49 6.23
N GLU A 166 19.17 4.90 6.59
CA GLU A 166 18.95 4.38 7.94
C GLU A 166 19.17 2.86 8.04
N TYR A 167 18.75 2.05 7.03
CA TYR A 167 18.91 0.59 7.05
C TYR A 167 20.19 0.12 6.36
N ASN A 168 20.99 1.05 5.81
CA ASN A 168 22.29 0.77 5.22
C ASN A 168 22.20 -0.23 4.04
N LEU A 169 21.19 -0.07 3.16
CA LEU A 169 21.03 -0.84 1.93
C LEU A 169 22.23 -0.61 1.00
N LYS A 170 22.86 -1.69 0.55
CA LYS A 170 24.02 -1.66 -0.35
C LYS A 170 23.65 -1.89 -1.81
N ALA A 171 22.55 -2.61 -2.06
CA ALA A 171 22.06 -2.81 -3.42
C ALA A 171 21.61 -1.48 -4.04
N PRO A 172 21.84 -1.26 -5.34
CA PRO A 172 21.29 -0.10 -6.06
C PRO A 172 19.79 0.02 -5.85
N CYS A 173 19.31 1.21 -5.46
CA CYS A 173 17.91 1.43 -5.13
C CYS A 173 17.30 2.53 -6.00
N PHE A 174 16.23 2.19 -6.72
CA PHE A 174 15.49 3.08 -7.61
C PHE A 174 14.05 3.24 -7.12
N VAL A 175 13.43 4.39 -7.39
CA VAL A 175 12.00 4.56 -7.09
C VAL A 175 11.17 3.95 -8.20
N ARG A 176 10.23 3.05 -7.81
CA ARG A 176 9.15 2.52 -8.65
C ARG A 176 7.86 2.67 -7.86
N LYS A 177 7.11 3.72 -8.20
CA LYS A 177 5.90 4.11 -7.46
C LYS A 177 4.87 2.97 -7.46
N ASN A 178 4.07 2.89 -6.40
CA ASN A 178 2.81 2.17 -6.46
C ASN A 178 1.85 2.90 -7.40
N ALA A 179 0.80 2.21 -7.84
CA ALA A 179 -0.16 2.71 -8.81
C ALA A 179 -1.60 2.30 -8.43
N THR A 180 -2.57 2.68 -9.25
CA THR A 180 -3.96 2.26 -9.07
C THR A 180 -4.52 1.67 -10.36
N SER A 181 -5.54 0.80 -10.21
CA SER A 181 -6.40 0.35 -11.32
C SER A 181 -7.66 1.20 -11.46
N HIS A 182 -7.88 2.14 -10.53
CA HIS A 182 -9.00 3.07 -10.60
C HIS A 182 -8.87 4.02 -11.79
N THR A 183 -10.01 4.39 -12.35
CA THR A 183 -10.09 5.34 -13.46
C THR A 183 -10.77 6.64 -13.03
N PRO A 184 -10.36 7.79 -13.57
CA PRO A 184 -11.03 9.05 -13.29
C PRO A 184 -12.49 9.02 -13.70
N ILE A 185 -13.39 9.43 -12.80
CA ILE A 185 -14.81 9.58 -13.10
C ILE A 185 -15.02 10.83 -13.95
N GLU A 186 -15.68 10.67 -15.10
CA GLU A 186 -16.04 11.75 -16.02
C GLU A 186 -17.33 12.45 -15.57
N ASP A 187 -18.40 11.68 -15.28
CA ASP A 187 -19.68 12.19 -14.80
C ASP A 187 -19.72 12.31 -13.26
N LYS A 188 -19.09 13.40 -12.77
CA LYS A 188 -19.07 13.70 -11.34
C LYS A 188 -20.46 13.93 -10.76
N LYS A 189 -21.42 14.48 -11.54
CA LYS A 189 -22.77 14.73 -11.03
C LYS A 189 -23.50 13.45 -10.69
N SER A 190 -23.45 12.45 -11.57
CA SER A 190 -24.04 11.13 -11.32
C SER A 190 -23.36 10.44 -10.14
N ALA A 191 -22.04 10.53 -10.04
CA ALA A 191 -21.28 9.96 -8.93
C ALA A 191 -21.67 10.60 -7.58
N TYR A 192 -21.79 11.92 -7.53
CA TYR A 192 -22.20 12.68 -6.34
C TYR A 192 -23.61 12.31 -5.91
N LYS A 193 -24.56 12.27 -6.86
CA LYS A 193 -25.93 11.86 -6.60
C LYS A 193 -25.98 10.45 -6.00
N PHE A 194 -25.28 9.49 -6.60
CA PHE A 194 -25.19 8.12 -6.11
C PHE A 194 -24.69 8.05 -4.66
N VAL A 195 -23.59 8.75 -4.34
CA VAL A 195 -23.00 8.75 -2.99
C VAL A 195 -23.92 9.45 -1.99
N ASN A 196 -24.53 10.57 -2.38
CA ASN A 196 -25.46 11.32 -1.54
C ASN A 196 -26.69 10.45 -1.19
N GLU A 197 -27.29 9.78 -2.17
CA GLU A 197 -28.43 8.86 -1.95
C GLU A 197 -28.04 7.67 -1.06
N LYS A 198 -26.87 7.07 -1.32
CA LYS A 198 -26.37 5.89 -0.57
C LYS A 198 -26.12 6.19 0.91
N PHE A 199 -25.62 7.37 1.24
CA PHE A 199 -25.20 7.73 2.60
C PHE A 199 -26.05 8.84 3.26
N GLY A 200 -27.13 9.26 2.62
CA GLY A 200 -28.04 10.29 3.15
C GLY A 200 -27.39 11.66 3.27
N LEU A 201 -26.52 12.05 2.33
CA LEU A 201 -25.80 13.31 2.32
C LEU A 201 -26.59 14.39 1.55
N ARG A 202 -26.46 15.63 1.99
CA ARG A 202 -26.96 16.78 1.22
C ARG A 202 -26.00 17.12 0.07
N GLU A 203 -26.52 17.77 -0.96
CA GLU A 203 -25.74 18.15 -2.15
C GLU A 203 -24.60 19.14 -1.81
N ASP A 204 -24.89 20.09 -0.92
CA ASP A 204 -23.99 21.16 -0.46
C ASP A 204 -23.04 20.75 0.66
N GLU A 205 -23.14 19.52 1.14
CA GLU A 205 -22.41 19.07 2.32
C GLU A 205 -20.93 18.83 2.05
N THR A 206 -20.07 19.38 2.90
CA THR A 206 -18.62 19.08 2.87
C THR A 206 -18.39 17.64 3.30
N VAL A 207 -17.86 16.81 2.40
CA VAL A 207 -17.57 15.39 2.68
C VAL A 207 -16.07 15.21 2.85
N LEU A 208 -15.68 14.67 4.00
CA LEU A 208 -14.32 14.22 4.32
C LEU A 208 -14.29 12.70 4.26
N LEU A 209 -13.14 12.12 3.94
CA LEU A 209 -13.03 10.68 3.68
C LEU A 209 -11.78 10.09 4.33
N PHE A 210 -11.94 8.91 4.90
CA PHE A 210 -10.86 7.98 5.21
C PHE A 210 -11.19 6.62 4.59
N VAL A 211 -10.22 5.98 3.96
CA VAL A 211 -10.32 4.61 3.43
C VAL A 211 -9.17 3.79 3.95
N GLY A 212 -9.48 2.68 4.61
CA GLY A 212 -8.45 1.81 5.14
C GLY A 212 -8.96 0.91 6.26
N ARG A 213 -8.07 0.09 6.78
CA ARG A 213 -8.39 -0.75 7.94
C ARG A 213 -8.65 0.15 9.17
N ILE A 214 -9.77 -0.08 9.85
CA ILE A 214 -10.13 0.65 11.07
C ILE A 214 -9.26 0.12 12.22
N ASN A 215 -8.07 0.70 12.35
CA ASN A 215 -7.15 0.41 13.45
C ASN A 215 -6.33 1.65 13.81
N TYR A 216 -5.82 1.67 15.04
CA TYR A 216 -5.09 2.81 15.59
C TYR A 216 -3.70 3.03 14.96
N LEU A 217 -3.17 2.05 14.24
CA LEU A 217 -1.95 2.21 13.45
C LEU A 217 -2.14 3.22 12.29
N LYS A 218 -3.40 3.40 11.83
CA LYS A 218 -3.74 4.41 10.82
C LYS A 218 -4.02 5.79 11.42
N ASN A 219 -3.87 5.92 12.74
CA ASN A 219 -4.05 7.17 13.48
C ASN A 219 -5.46 7.80 13.32
N ILE A 220 -6.49 6.94 13.21
CA ILE A 220 -7.90 7.38 13.04
C ILE A 220 -8.41 8.19 14.22
N GLN A 221 -7.86 7.99 15.43
CA GLN A 221 -8.18 8.76 16.62
C GLN A 221 -7.77 10.23 16.50
N LEU A 222 -6.68 10.55 15.79
CA LEU A 222 -6.29 11.92 15.48
C LEU A 222 -7.35 12.57 14.58
N ILE A 223 -7.84 11.85 13.57
CA ILE A 223 -8.95 12.35 12.73
C ILE A 223 -10.14 12.70 13.61
N ALA A 224 -10.60 11.79 14.47
CA ALA A 224 -11.78 12.01 15.32
C ALA A 224 -11.62 13.23 16.23
N ARG A 225 -10.46 13.41 16.89
CA ARG A 225 -10.21 14.54 17.78
C ARG A 225 -10.11 15.86 17.00
N SER A 226 -9.48 15.87 15.84
CA SER A 226 -9.43 17.06 14.98
C SER A 226 -10.81 17.45 14.44
N LEU A 227 -11.66 16.47 14.10
CA LEU A 227 -13.04 16.73 13.70
C LEU A 227 -13.88 17.31 14.85
N ASN A 228 -13.62 16.91 16.09
CA ASN A 228 -14.28 17.53 17.25
C ASN A 228 -13.90 19.01 17.39
N ILE A 229 -12.62 19.35 17.19
CA ILE A 229 -12.17 20.76 17.18
C ILE A 229 -12.88 21.56 16.08
N LEU A 230 -12.99 21.03 14.88
CA LEU A 230 -13.70 21.68 13.78
C LEU A 230 -15.20 21.88 14.09
N LYS A 231 -15.85 20.88 14.68
CA LYS A 231 -17.25 21.00 15.13
C LYS A 231 -17.41 22.12 16.15
N ASP A 232 -16.52 22.18 17.15
CA ASP A 232 -16.57 23.21 18.21
C ASP A 232 -16.31 24.63 17.67
N LYS A 233 -15.60 24.75 16.53
CA LYS A 233 -15.45 25.99 15.76
C LYS A 233 -16.63 26.30 14.85
N GLY A 234 -17.66 25.42 14.79
CA GLY A 234 -18.89 25.65 14.00
C GLY A 234 -18.82 25.18 12.54
N TYR A 235 -17.81 24.41 12.14
CA TYR A 235 -17.73 23.87 10.78
C TYR A 235 -18.73 22.73 10.57
N GLU A 236 -19.45 22.76 9.44
CA GLU A 236 -20.36 21.69 9.02
C GLU A 236 -19.65 20.75 8.05
N PHE A 237 -19.73 19.45 8.32
CA PHE A 237 -19.14 18.40 7.51
C PHE A 237 -19.77 17.03 7.79
N LYS A 238 -19.60 16.10 6.87
CA LYS A 238 -19.76 14.68 7.08
C LYS A 238 -18.43 13.96 6.83
N MET A 239 -18.11 13.02 7.70
CA MET A 239 -16.91 12.19 7.58
C MET A 239 -17.30 10.75 7.28
N LEU A 240 -16.81 10.21 6.16
CA LEU A 240 -16.99 8.82 5.76
C LEU A 240 -15.76 8.02 6.16
N PHE A 241 -15.93 6.98 6.98
CA PHE A 241 -14.91 5.96 7.23
C PHE A 241 -15.25 4.68 6.46
N VAL A 242 -14.45 4.39 5.42
CA VAL A 242 -14.62 3.18 4.60
C VAL A 242 -13.59 2.14 5.01
N GLY A 243 -14.08 1.01 5.48
CA GLY A 243 -13.29 -0.12 5.94
C GLY A 243 -13.84 -0.73 7.22
N THR A 244 -13.20 -1.80 7.65
CA THR A 244 -13.45 -2.47 8.94
C THR A 244 -12.11 -2.77 9.62
N GLY A 245 -12.12 -3.10 10.90
CA GLY A 245 -10.89 -3.46 11.60
C GLY A 245 -11.09 -3.75 13.07
N GLN A 246 -10.00 -4.19 13.71
CA GLN A 246 -10.04 -4.67 15.09
C GLN A 246 -10.39 -3.59 16.13
N ASP A 247 -10.13 -2.32 15.81
CA ASP A 247 -10.33 -1.21 16.76
C ASP A 247 -11.66 -0.46 16.51
N GLU A 248 -12.55 -1.01 15.67
CA GLU A 248 -13.80 -0.36 15.27
C GLU A 248 -14.73 -0.07 16.46
N ASP A 249 -14.89 -1.00 17.39
CA ASP A 249 -15.76 -0.82 18.53
C ASP A 249 -15.20 0.22 19.53
N GLU A 250 -13.88 0.24 19.74
CA GLU A 250 -13.23 1.26 20.55
C GLU A 250 -13.29 2.64 19.87
N PHE A 251 -13.16 2.66 18.57
CA PHE A 251 -13.28 3.89 17.79
C PHE A 251 -14.69 4.47 17.86
N LYS A 252 -15.75 3.66 17.77
CA LYS A 252 -17.14 4.10 17.98
C LYS A 252 -17.35 4.73 19.34
N LYS A 253 -16.81 4.13 20.42
CA LYS A 253 -16.86 4.72 21.77
C LYS A 253 -16.14 6.07 21.84
N LEU A 254 -15.04 6.23 21.12
CA LEU A 254 -14.35 7.52 21.03
C LEU A 254 -15.23 8.58 20.34
N LEU A 255 -15.91 8.24 19.25
CA LEU A 255 -16.84 9.13 18.54
C LEU A 255 -18.01 9.57 19.45
N GLU A 256 -18.57 8.64 20.22
CA GLU A 256 -19.60 8.94 21.22
C GLU A 256 -19.11 9.92 22.30
N LYS A 257 -17.91 9.65 22.85
CA LYS A 257 -17.28 10.51 23.86
C LYS A 257 -17.03 11.94 23.33
N LEU A 258 -16.70 12.09 22.05
CA LEU A 258 -16.48 13.36 21.39
C LEU A 258 -17.79 14.01 20.90
N ALA A 259 -18.94 13.35 21.05
CA ALA A 259 -20.25 13.79 20.56
C ALA A 259 -20.24 14.23 19.09
N ILE A 260 -19.64 13.40 18.21
CA ILE A 260 -19.55 13.63 16.75
C ILE A 260 -20.17 12.49 15.93
N CYS A 261 -20.92 11.59 16.57
CA CYS A 261 -21.53 10.43 15.89
C CYS A 261 -22.50 10.87 14.76
N ASP A 262 -23.19 12.00 14.91
CA ASP A 262 -24.09 12.56 13.94
C ASP A 262 -23.37 13.06 12.67
N ARG A 263 -22.06 13.30 12.75
CA ARG A 263 -21.21 13.78 11.64
C ARG A 263 -20.37 12.69 11.00
N VAL A 264 -20.34 11.49 11.57
CA VAL A 264 -19.49 10.36 11.12
C VAL A 264 -20.35 9.21 10.63
N ILE A 265 -20.01 8.70 9.45
CA ILE A 265 -20.64 7.52 8.84
C ILE A 265 -19.60 6.41 8.73
N MET A 266 -19.83 5.31 9.46
CA MET A 266 -19.04 4.09 9.34
C MET A 266 -19.61 3.27 8.18
N CYS A 267 -18.96 3.33 7.01
CA CYS A 267 -19.47 2.74 5.76
C CYS A 267 -19.26 1.22 5.67
N GLY A 268 -18.50 0.63 6.61
CA GLY A 268 -18.08 -0.75 6.48
C GLY A 268 -17.09 -0.97 5.32
N LYS A 269 -16.83 -2.24 5.00
CA LYS A 269 -15.96 -2.61 3.87
C LYS A 269 -16.71 -2.45 2.55
N ILE A 270 -16.15 -1.68 1.63
CA ILE A 270 -16.65 -1.53 0.26
C ILE A 270 -15.64 -2.19 -0.67
N ALA A 271 -16.06 -3.26 -1.34
CA ALA A 271 -15.21 -4.06 -2.23
C ALA A 271 -15.33 -3.64 -3.70
N GLU A 272 -16.47 -3.08 -4.10
CA GLU A 272 -16.72 -2.67 -5.48
C GLU A 272 -15.90 -1.43 -5.83
N ALA A 273 -15.00 -1.57 -6.80
CA ALA A 273 -14.11 -0.51 -7.26
C ALA A 273 -14.89 0.74 -7.72
N GLU A 274 -15.95 0.56 -8.52
CA GLU A 274 -16.77 1.65 -9.03
C GLU A 274 -17.44 2.46 -7.90
N THR A 275 -17.94 1.79 -6.86
CA THR A 275 -18.52 2.46 -5.69
C THR A 275 -17.46 3.27 -4.96
N LEU A 276 -16.26 2.71 -4.80
CA LEU A 276 -15.16 3.37 -4.11
C LEU A 276 -14.65 4.59 -4.90
N GLU A 277 -14.55 4.49 -6.22
CA GLU A 277 -14.22 5.61 -7.12
C GLU A 277 -15.19 6.78 -6.94
N LYS A 278 -16.51 6.49 -6.89
CA LYS A 278 -17.55 7.52 -6.67
C LYS A 278 -17.41 8.18 -5.29
N ILE A 279 -17.07 7.41 -4.26
CA ILE A 279 -16.85 7.95 -2.90
C ILE A 279 -15.63 8.87 -2.88
N TYR A 280 -14.51 8.46 -3.48
CA TYR A 280 -13.34 9.34 -3.61
C TYR A 280 -13.69 10.62 -4.37
N ALA A 281 -14.38 10.51 -5.51
CA ALA A 281 -14.77 11.67 -6.31
C ALA A 281 -15.69 12.64 -5.55
N ARG A 282 -16.58 12.13 -4.67
CA ARG A 282 -17.51 12.97 -3.86
C ARG A 282 -16.81 13.67 -2.70
N ALA A 283 -15.74 13.11 -2.18
CA ALA A 283 -15.03 13.65 -1.05
C ALA A 283 -14.26 14.95 -1.43
N LYS A 284 -14.33 15.96 -0.57
CA LYS A 284 -13.51 17.18 -0.70
C LYS A 284 -12.06 16.89 -0.28
N LEU A 285 -11.86 16.16 0.80
CA LEU A 285 -10.53 15.81 1.31
C LEU A 285 -10.46 14.34 1.67
N PHE A 286 -9.31 13.73 1.41
CA PHE A 286 -8.92 12.44 1.94
C PHE A 286 -7.99 12.65 3.14
N LEU A 287 -8.37 12.16 4.33
CA LEU A 287 -7.62 12.32 5.56
C LEU A 287 -6.82 11.04 5.84
N PHE A 288 -5.50 11.12 5.77
CA PHE A 288 -4.63 9.95 5.91
C PHE A 288 -3.42 10.21 6.82
N PRO A 289 -3.63 10.36 8.15
CA PRO A 289 -2.58 10.71 9.10
C PRO A 289 -1.72 9.50 9.53
N SER A 290 -1.60 8.46 8.70
CA SER A 290 -0.82 7.27 9.03
C SER A 290 0.67 7.52 9.01
N LEU A 291 1.35 7.26 10.13
CA LEU A 291 2.82 7.20 10.23
C LEU A 291 3.37 5.78 10.00
N TYR A 292 2.49 4.80 9.92
CA TYR A 292 2.83 3.39 9.80
C TYR A 292 3.08 2.97 8.34
N ASP A 293 2.27 3.46 7.40
CA ASP A 293 2.34 3.02 6.02
C ASP A 293 3.62 3.51 5.31
N ALA A 294 4.14 2.68 4.42
CA ALA A 294 5.24 3.04 3.53
C ALA A 294 4.76 3.88 2.33
N ASN A 295 3.74 3.38 1.63
CA ASN A 295 3.06 4.06 0.53
C ASN A 295 1.70 3.38 0.31
N SER A 296 0.63 4.02 0.72
CA SER A 296 -0.70 3.43 0.65
C SER A 296 -1.32 3.61 -0.73
N LEU A 297 -1.93 2.54 -1.27
CA LEU A 297 -2.64 2.60 -2.57
C LEU A 297 -3.81 3.58 -2.54
N VAL A 298 -4.50 3.70 -1.41
CA VAL A 298 -5.68 4.55 -1.23
C VAL A 298 -5.41 6.05 -1.48
N GLN A 299 -4.18 6.53 -1.24
CA GLN A 299 -3.82 7.91 -1.57
C GLN A 299 -3.71 8.14 -3.09
N ILE A 300 -3.30 7.11 -3.85
CA ILE A 300 -3.22 7.17 -5.31
C ILE A 300 -4.63 7.05 -5.90
N GLU A 301 -5.49 6.24 -5.29
CA GLU A 301 -6.91 6.11 -5.61
C GLU A 301 -7.63 7.46 -5.41
N ALA A 302 -7.39 8.16 -4.29
CA ALA A 302 -7.91 9.50 -4.05
C ALA A 302 -7.40 10.51 -5.10
N ALA A 303 -6.10 10.52 -5.38
CA ALA A 303 -5.48 11.39 -6.37
C ALA A 303 -6.04 11.16 -7.79
N CYS A 304 -6.37 9.92 -8.16
CA CYS A 304 -7.02 9.58 -9.42
C CYS A 304 -8.32 10.37 -9.62
N GLN A 305 -9.11 10.58 -8.57
CA GLN A 305 -10.36 11.34 -8.62
C GLN A 305 -10.18 12.87 -8.45
N GLY A 306 -8.93 13.31 -8.21
CA GLY A 306 -8.62 14.71 -7.92
C GLY A 306 -8.98 15.09 -6.47
N THR A 307 -9.01 14.12 -5.55
CA THR A 307 -9.26 14.34 -4.13
C THR A 307 -7.93 14.42 -3.41
N PRO A 308 -7.51 15.63 -2.96
CA PRO A 308 -6.21 15.80 -2.32
C PRO A 308 -6.21 15.19 -0.92
N THR A 309 -5.04 14.70 -0.52
CA THR A 309 -4.83 14.05 0.77
C THR A 309 -4.18 14.98 1.77
N VAL A 310 -4.63 14.92 3.04
CA VAL A 310 -3.98 15.53 4.18
C VAL A 310 -3.17 14.46 4.90
N PHE A 311 -1.85 14.61 4.89
CA PHE A 311 -0.88 13.74 5.55
C PHE A 311 -0.36 14.34 6.85
N LEU A 312 0.37 13.56 7.64
CA LEU A 312 1.19 14.07 8.73
C LEU A 312 2.63 14.32 8.30
N ARG A 313 3.24 15.34 8.88
CA ARG A 313 4.68 15.59 8.76
C ARG A 313 5.46 14.39 9.32
N GLY A 314 6.45 13.93 8.56
CA GLY A 314 7.24 12.75 8.88
C GLY A 314 6.64 11.42 8.41
N ALA A 315 5.41 11.39 7.88
CA ALA A 315 4.83 10.19 7.29
C ALA A 315 5.60 9.76 6.04
N LYS A 316 6.01 8.48 5.98
CA LYS A 316 6.68 7.94 4.79
C LYS A 316 5.76 7.91 3.56
N THR A 317 4.44 7.82 3.77
CA THR A 317 3.43 7.91 2.70
C THR A 317 3.44 9.26 1.98
N ALA A 318 3.87 10.33 2.65
CA ALA A 318 4.03 11.66 2.05
C ALA A 318 5.30 11.80 1.19
N GLY A 319 6.09 10.74 1.01
CA GLY A 319 7.36 10.77 0.28
C GLY A 319 7.25 11.07 -1.22
N THR A 320 6.04 11.10 -1.79
CA THR A 320 5.77 11.55 -3.16
C THR A 320 5.12 12.93 -3.21
N VAL A 321 4.90 13.54 -2.04
CA VAL A 321 4.15 14.79 -1.91
C VAL A 321 5.09 15.98 -1.83
N THR A 322 4.80 16.99 -2.66
CA THR A 322 5.30 18.34 -2.50
C THR A 322 4.21 19.14 -1.79
N GLU A 323 4.49 19.58 -0.54
CA GLU A 323 3.55 20.29 0.31
C GLU A 323 2.93 21.50 -0.44
N ASP A 324 1.62 21.63 -0.33
CA ASP A 324 0.81 22.71 -0.93
C ASP A 324 0.87 22.78 -2.48
N VAL A 325 1.41 21.73 -3.12
CA VAL A 325 1.44 21.58 -4.58
C VAL A 325 0.58 20.40 -5.03
N ASN A 326 0.74 19.24 -4.41
CA ASN A 326 0.02 18.00 -4.79
C ASN A 326 -0.49 17.20 -3.58
N GLY A 327 -0.42 17.77 -2.39
CA GLY A 327 -0.96 17.24 -1.15
C GLY A 327 -0.73 18.22 -0.01
N PHE A 328 -1.44 18.02 1.09
CA PHE A 328 -1.34 18.84 2.28
C PHE A 328 -0.60 18.10 3.37
N ILE A 329 0.22 18.80 4.15
CA ILE A 329 0.96 18.24 5.27
C ILE A 329 0.60 19.03 6.53
N ALA A 330 0.16 18.32 7.57
CA ALA A 330 -0.12 18.88 8.88
C ALA A 330 0.91 18.39 9.90
N ASP A 331 1.21 19.18 10.91
CA ASP A 331 2.02 18.74 12.04
C ASP A 331 1.26 17.73 12.90
N PRO A 332 1.96 16.82 13.64
CA PRO A 332 1.35 15.69 14.30
C PRO A 332 0.70 16.05 15.66
N SER A 333 -0.30 16.96 15.64
CA SER A 333 -1.20 17.24 16.75
C SER A 333 -2.65 17.36 16.28
N ASP A 334 -3.61 17.18 17.18
CA ASP A 334 -5.03 17.26 16.89
C ASP A 334 -5.40 18.68 16.39
N GLU A 335 -4.81 19.70 17.03
CA GLU A 335 -5.00 21.12 16.70
C GLU A 335 -4.43 21.47 15.33
N ALA A 336 -3.17 21.08 15.06
CA ALA A 336 -2.52 21.41 13.79
C ALA A 336 -3.19 20.68 12.61
N PHE A 337 -3.67 19.44 12.82
CA PHE A 337 -4.41 18.72 11.79
C PHE A 337 -5.78 19.36 11.52
N ALA A 338 -6.48 19.82 12.58
CA ALA A 338 -7.73 20.57 12.45
C ALA A 338 -7.52 21.93 11.75
N GLU A 339 -6.48 22.69 12.13
CA GLU A 339 -6.14 23.97 11.51
C GLU A 339 -5.80 23.82 10.02
N LYS A 340 -5.07 22.78 9.62
CA LYS A 340 -4.80 22.50 8.21
C LYS A 340 -6.10 22.23 7.45
N ILE A 341 -7.00 21.41 7.99
CA ILE A 341 -8.32 21.16 7.37
C ILE A 341 -9.12 22.47 7.27
N GLU A 342 -9.18 23.27 8.33
CA GLU A 342 -9.86 24.57 8.35
C GLU A 342 -9.32 25.49 7.26
N GLN A 343 -7.99 25.65 7.16
CA GLN A 343 -7.34 26.44 6.12
C GLN A 343 -7.79 26.02 4.71
N ILE A 344 -7.84 24.72 4.46
CA ILE A 344 -8.23 24.17 3.15
C ILE A 344 -9.73 24.41 2.87
N LEU A 345 -10.58 24.30 3.89
CA LEU A 345 -12.03 24.49 3.73
C LEU A 345 -12.43 25.96 3.51
N THR A 346 -11.60 26.89 3.97
CA THR A 346 -11.87 28.35 3.87
C THR A 346 -11.21 29.01 2.65
N ASP A 347 -10.33 28.30 1.93
CA ASP A 347 -9.64 28.80 0.74
C ASP A 347 -9.83 27.86 -0.45
N ASP A 348 -10.87 28.15 -1.26
CA ASP A 348 -11.19 27.33 -2.44
C ASP A 348 -10.13 27.41 -3.56
N GLU A 349 -9.36 28.49 -3.67
CA GLU A 349 -8.30 28.62 -4.66
C GLU A 349 -7.12 27.73 -4.27
N TYR A 350 -6.71 27.80 -3.02
CA TYR A 350 -5.69 26.93 -2.43
C TYR A 350 -6.06 25.45 -2.59
N TYR A 351 -7.31 25.08 -2.22
CA TYR A 351 -7.82 23.73 -2.40
C TYR A 351 -7.71 23.25 -3.85
N ARG A 352 -8.26 24.04 -4.82
CA ARG A 352 -8.30 23.64 -6.24
C ARG A 352 -6.91 23.43 -6.82
N LYS A 353 -5.97 24.34 -6.53
CA LYS A 353 -4.58 24.25 -6.97
C LYS A 353 -3.94 22.92 -6.56
N VAL A 354 -4.11 22.52 -5.29
CA VAL A 354 -3.52 21.29 -4.76
C VAL A 354 -4.26 20.04 -5.26
N ALA A 355 -5.57 20.11 -5.44
CA ALA A 355 -6.38 19.02 -6.00
C ALA A 355 -5.97 18.69 -7.45
N GLU A 356 -5.75 19.71 -8.28
CA GLU A 356 -5.23 19.56 -9.65
C GLU A 356 -3.81 18.98 -9.63
N GLY A 357 -2.96 19.49 -8.73
CA GLY A 357 -1.61 18.97 -8.53
C GLY A 357 -1.60 17.50 -8.11
N ALA A 358 -2.48 17.12 -7.17
CA ALA A 358 -2.61 15.73 -6.73
C ALA A 358 -2.93 14.79 -7.91
N LYS A 359 -3.92 15.14 -8.73
CA LYS A 359 -4.29 14.34 -9.91
C LYS A 359 -3.18 14.28 -10.94
N ARG A 360 -2.48 15.38 -11.21
CA ARG A 360 -1.40 15.46 -12.19
C ARG A 360 -0.16 14.65 -11.79
N ASP A 361 0.25 14.72 -10.52
CA ASP A 361 1.57 14.28 -10.08
C ASP A 361 1.55 12.94 -9.32
N LEU A 362 0.41 12.59 -8.69
CA LEU A 362 0.29 11.41 -7.84
C LEU A 362 -0.53 10.28 -8.48
N TYR A 363 -1.40 10.59 -9.44
CA TYR A 363 -2.11 9.56 -10.18
C TYR A 363 -1.17 8.85 -11.16
N VAL A 364 -0.97 7.56 -10.93
CA VAL A 364 -0.13 6.68 -11.76
C VAL A 364 -0.88 5.38 -12.01
N THR A 365 -0.82 4.86 -13.22
CA THR A 365 -1.43 3.59 -13.60
C THR A 365 -0.48 2.41 -13.47
N TRP A 366 -1.02 1.23 -13.16
CA TRP A 366 -0.20 0.01 -13.13
C TRP A 366 0.42 -0.32 -14.49
N ASP A 367 -0.21 0.05 -15.60
CA ASP A 367 0.34 -0.22 -16.93
C ASP A 367 1.64 0.57 -17.17
N GLU A 368 1.72 1.82 -16.69
CA GLU A 368 2.94 2.64 -16.77
C GLU A 368 4.07 2.06 -15.89
N VAL A 369 3.74 1.72 -14.63
CA VAL A 369 4.73 1.19 -13.67
C VAL A 369 5.26 -0.16 -14.15
N VAL A 370 4.37 -1.10 -14.50
CA VAL A 370 4.76 -2.45 -14.91
C VAL A 370 5.52 -2.43 -16.23
N SER A 371 5.14 -1.55 -17.19
CA SER A 371 5.92 -1.35 -18.42
C SER A 371 7.35 -0.92 -18.14
N THR A 372 7.54 -0.02 -17.18
CA THR A 372 8.88 0.44 -16.75
C THR A 372 9.68 -0.69 -16.14
N VAL A 373 9.08 -1.43 -15.21
CA VAL A 373 9.73 -2.56 -14.54
C VAL A 373 10.05 -3.70 -15.49
N TYR A 374 9.19 -3.96 -16.49
CA TYR A 374 9.47 -4.94 -17.55
C TYR A 374 10.72 -4.58 -18.38
N LYS A 375 10.92 -3.30 -18.68
CA LYS A 375 12.14 -2.81 -19.32
C LYS A 375 13.38 -2.99 -18.43
N ASP A 376 13.24 -2.73 -17.13
CA ASP A 376 14.32 -2.98 -16.17
C ASP A 376 14.73 -4.45 -16.12
N TYR A 377 13.76 -5.37 -16.15
CA TYR A 377 14.04 -6.81 -16.22
C TYR A 377 14.86 -7.16 -17.47
N GLY A 378 14.44 -6.68 -18.66
CA GLY A 378 15.18 -6.90 -19.90
C GLY A 378 16.62 -6.38 -19.83
N ARG A 379 16.81 -5.18 -19.23
CA ARG A 379 18.14 -4.58 -19.02
C ARG A 379 19.00 -5.43 -18.09
N LEU A 380 18.44 -5.93 -16.97
CA LEU A 380 19.18 -6.75 -16.01
C LEU A 380 19.56 -8.11 -16.59
N ILE A 381 18.64 -8.77 -17.30
CA ILE A 381 18.91 -10.04 -17.98
C ILE A 381 20.03 -9.87 -19.00
N ALA A 382 20.01 -8.78 -19.79
CA ALA A 382 21.07 -8.50 -20.75
C ALA A 382 22.43 -8.28 -20.08
N LYS A 383 22.48 -7.51 -18.97
CA LYS A 383 23.70 -7.29 -18.19
C LYS A 383 24.25 -8.59 -17.60
N LYS A 384 23.37 -9.46 -17.09
CA LYS A 384 23.77 -10.75 -16.54
C LYS A 384 24.37 -11.67 -17.60
N LYS A 385 23.72 -11.76 -18.78
CA LYS A 385 24.23 -12.54 -19.93
C LYS A 385 25.58 -12.00 -20.44
N ALA A 386 25.83 -10.70 -20.30
CA ALA A 386 27.09 -10.07 -20.67
C ALA A 386 28.17 -10.18 -19.56
N GLY A 387 27.88 -10.80 -18.43
CA GLY A 387 28.83 -10.93 -17.30
C GLY A 387 29.16 -9.60 -16.59
N ILE A 388 28.26 -8.60 -16.68
CA ILE A 388 28.43 -7.26 -16.06
C ILE A 388 27.96 -7.28 -14.61
N ILE A 389 27.01 -8.15 -14.25
CA ILE A 389 26.45 -8.33 -12.90
C ILE A 389 26.35 -9.82 -12.54
#